data_01355cf63de636f58413acb920e365aa
#
_entry.id   01355cf63de636f58413acb920e365aa
#
_cell.length_a   1.000
_cell.length_b   1.000
_cell.length_c   1.000
_cell.angle_alpha   90.00
_cell.angle_beta   90.00
_cell.angle_gamma   90.00
#
_symmetry.space_group_name_H-M   'P 1'
#
loop_
_entity.id
_entity.type
_entity.pdbx_description
1 polymer ?
#
loop_
_entity_poly.entity_id
_entity_poly.type
_entity_poly.pdbx_seq_one_letter_code
_entity_poly.pdbx_strand_id
1 'polypeptide(L)'
;MTNRKYNRILSVVALTLFVVMGLMVRNSSEGILFDIAVLEFFHKDTNPIIFSIMRFISFIGSGSFLFPVVGIAFIYTLIKKKLYLSKLLISSSLGGWVLNYVLKLLFNRTRPIDFFLIEQGGLSFPSG
;
A
#
# COMPACT_ATOMS: atom_id res chain seq x y z
N MET A 1 3.93 -22.02 -23.41
CA MET A 1 2.97 -20.99 -23.90
C MET A 1 1.95 -20.74 -22.79
N THR A 2 2.29 -19.94 -21.83
CA THR A 2 1.46 -19.69 -20.64
C THR A 2 0.26 -18.84 -21.06
N ASN A 3 -0.85 -19.36 -20.81
CA ASN A 3 -2.21 -18.92 -21.01
C ASN A 3 -2.44 -17.39 -20.86
N ARG A 4 -2.19 -16.63 -21.91
CA ARG A 4 -2.58 -15.20 -21.95
C ARG A 4 -4.07 -15.01 -21.59
N LYS A 5 -4.92 -15.97 -21.92
CA LYS A 5 -6.34 -15.95 -21.53
C LYS A 5 -6.51 -16.10 -20.01
N TYR A 6 -5.81 -17.04 -19.39
CA TYR A 6 -5.87 -17.26 -17.94
C TYR A 6 -5.38 -16.03 -17.17
N ASN A 7 -4.26 -15.45 -17.56
CA ASN A 7 -3.74 -14.23 -16.91
C ASN A 7 -4.70 -13.05 -17.07
N ARG A 8 -5.35 -12.91 -18.22
CA ARG A 8 -6.37 -11.84 -18.41
C ARG A 8 -7.58 -12.05 -17.51
N ILE A 9 -8.09 -13.28 -17.43
CA ILE A 9 -9.21 -13.62 -16.55
C ILE A 9 -8.84 -13.32 -15.09
N LEU A 10 -7.67 -13.78 -14.65
CA LEU A 10 -7.19 -13.54 -13.29
C LEU A 10 -7.05 -12.05 -12.99
N SER A 11 -6.52 -11.25 -13.93
CA SER A 11 -6.41 -9.80 -13.78
C SER A 11 -7.76 -9.11 -13.69
N VAL A 12 -8.74 -9.54 -14.50
CA VAL A 12 -10.11 -8.98 -14.45
C VAL A 12 -10.78 -9.32 -13.13
N VAL A 13 -10.67 -10.57 -12.67
CA VAL A 13 -11.22 -11.00 -11.38
C VAL A 13 -10.59 -10.22 -10.23
N ALA A 14 -9.25 -10.09 -10.21
CA ALA A 14 -8.55 -9.32 -9.18
C ALA A 14 -8.98 -7.84 -9.17
N LEU A 15 -9.11 -7.22 -10.35
CA LEU A 15 -9.57 -5.84 -10.48
C LEU A 15 -11.01 -5.69 -10.00
N THR A 16 -11.89 -6.61 -10.36
CA THR A 16 -13.30 -6.60 -9.91
C THR A 16 -13.39 -6.72 -8.39
N LEU A 17 -12.65 -7.66 -7.80
CA LEU A 17 -12.60 -7.81 -6.34
C LEU A 17 -12.07 -6.53 -5.66
N PHE A 18 -11.03 -5.92 -6.20
CA PHE A 18 -10.48 -4.67 -5.67
C PHE A 18 -11.50 -3.54 -5.70
N VAL A 19 -12.22 -3.37 -6.82
CA VAL A 19 -13.27 -2.35 -6.96
C VAL A 19 -14.42 -2.60 -6.00
N VAL A 20 -14.89 -3.86 -5.91
CA VAL A 20 -15.97 -4.24 -4.97
C VAL A 20 -15.56 -3.95 -3.53
N MET A 21 -14.35 -4.37 -3.11
CA MET A 21 -13.84 -4.07 -1.78
C MET A 21 -13.74 -2.55 -1.55
N GLY A 22 -13.24 -1.81 -2.53
CA GLY A 22 -13.15 -0.35 -2.44
C GLY A 22 -14.51 0.33 -2.27
N LEU A 23 -15.54 -0.14 -2.99
CA LEU A 23 -16.90 0.37 -2.85
C LEU A 23 -17.53 0.02 -1.50
N MET A 24 -17.31 -1.20 -1.00
CA MET A 24 -17.78 -1.61 0.34
C MET A 24 -17.17 -0.78 1.46
N VAL A 25 -15.91 -0.38 1.27
CA VAL A 25 -15.13 0.36 2.27
C VAL A 25 -15.31 1.87 2.15
N ARG A 26 -15.80 2.33 0.99
CA ARG A 26 -16.10 3.74 0.74
C ARG A 26 -17.15 4.24 1.72
N ASN A 27 -16.88 5.34 2.39
CA ASN A 27 -17.76 5.99 3.38
C ASN A 27 -17.93 5.23 4.72
N SER A 28 -17.22 4.13 4.98
CA SER A 28 -17.23 3.53 6.31
C SER A 28 -16.22 4.25 7.21
N SER A 29 -16.72 5.18 8.03
CA SER A 29 -15.89 5.89 9.04
C SER A 29 -15.53 5.00 10.23
N GLU A 30 -16.35 3.99 10.50
CA GLU A 30 -16.17 3.10 11.67
C GLU A 30 -15.42 1.80 11.35
N GLY A 31 -15.01 1.60 10.08
CA GLY A 31 -14.44 0.32 9.65
C GLY A 31 -15.51 -0.75 9.37
N ILE A 32 -15.11 -1.86 8.78
CA ILE A 32 -15.96 -3.04 8.67
C ILE A 32 -15.81 -3.80 10.00
N LEU A 33 -16.87 -4.46 10.49
CA LEU A 33 -16.84 -5.26 11.73
C LEU A 33 -15.62 -6.18 11.82
N PHE A 34 -15.16 -6.68 10.68
CA PHE A 34 -13.94 -7.49 10.58
C PHE A 34 -12.67 -6.69 10.90
N ASP A 35 -12.57 -5.45 10.45
CA ASP A 35 -11.41 -4.58 10.72
C ASP A 35 -11.30 -4.30 12.23
N ILE A 36 -12.44 -4.02 12.87
CA ILE A 36 -12.50 -3.75 14.31
C ILE A 36 -12.10 -4.98 15.10
N ALA A 37 -12.66 -6.16 14.78
CA ALA A 37 -12.33 -7.40 15.47
C ALA A 37 -10.85 -7.77 15.36
N VAL A 38 -10.25 -7.57 14.17
CA VAL A 38 -8.81 -7.80 13.95
C VAL A 38 -7.97 -6.79 14.72
N LEU A 39 -8.34 -5.52 14.70
CA LEU A 39 -7.63 -4.47 15.44
C LEU A 39 -7.70 -4.70 16.96
N GLU A 40 -8.88 -5.04 17.50
CA GLU A 40 -9.04 -5.38 18.91
C GLU A 40 -8.20 -6.60 19.31
N PHE A 41 -8.18 -7.65 18.49
CA PHE A 41 -7.37 -8.84 18.74
C PHE A 41 -5.87 -8.48 18.86
N PHE A 42 -5.35 -7.66 17.94
CA PHE A 42 -3.96 -7.23 18.00
C PHE A 42 -3.68 -6.19 19.09
N HIS A 43 -4.66 -5.38 19.49
CA HIS A 43 -4.47 -4.37 20.53
C HIS A 43 -4.42 -4.98 21.93
N LYS A 44 -5.21 -6.04 22.17
CA LYS A 44 -5.41 -6.63 23.50
C LYS A 44 -4.19 -7.39 24.02
N ASP A 45 -3.38 -7.98 23.14
CA ASP A 45 -2.25 -8.86 23.50
C ASP A 45 -0.93 -8.42 22.82
N THR A 46 -0.68 -7.11 22.68
CA THR A 46 0.49 -6.64 21.95
C THR A 46 1.76 -6.85 22.75
N ASN A 47 2.46 -7.94 22.46
CA ASN A 47 3.81 -8.14 22.93
C ASN A 47 4.74 -7.04 22.36
N PRO A 48 5.55 -6.35 23.19
CA PRO A 48 6.45 -5.28 22.74
C PRO A 48 7.38 -5.68 21.58
N ILE A 49 7.75 -6.94 21.51
CA ILE A 49 8.59 -7.48 20.43
C ILE A 49 7.81 -7.49 19.11
N ILE A 50 6.57 -7.97 19.12
CA ILE A 50 5.70 -8.01 17.94
C ILE A 50 5.45 -6.59 17.44
N PHE A 51 5.18 -5.66 18.35
CA PHE A 51 5.00 -4.25 18.02
C PHE A 51 6.23 -3.64 17.33
N SER A 52 7.43 -3.92 17.85
CA SER A 52 8.69 -3.45 17.25
C SER A 52 8.92 -4.02 15.85
N ILE A 53 8.60 -5.29 15.64
CA ILE A 53 8.69 -5.95 14.33
C ILE A 53 7.70 -5.32 13.35
N MET A 54 6.45 -5.12 13.74
CA MET A 54 5.41 -4.50 12.90
C MET A 54 5.80 -3.06 12.51
N ARG A 55 6.33 -2.30 13.47
CA ARG A 55 6.83 -0.94 13.22
C ARG A 55 7.99 -0.93 12.23
N PHE A 56 8.92 -1.87 12.36
CA PHE A 56 10.06 -2.00 11.45
C PHE A 56 9.60 -2.36 10.03
N ILE A 57 8.68 -3.31 9.87
CA ILE A 57 8.11 -3.68 8.58
C ILE A 57 7.38 -2.49 7.95
N SER A 58 6.58 -1.77 8.73
CA SER A 58 5.88 -0.57 8.27
C SER A 58 6.84 0.53 7.84
N PHE A 59 7.97 0.70 8.55
CA PHE A 59 9.00 1.65 8.17
C PHE A 59 9.63 1.30 6.81
N ILE A 60 9.97 0.02 6.57
CA ILE A 60 10.52 -0.44 5.28
C ILE A 60 9.53 -0.16 4.13
N GLY A 61 8.22 -0.31 4.36
CA GLY A 61 7.18 0.00 3.39
C GLY A 61 6.86 1.50 3.24
N SER A 62 7.40 2.35 4.11
CA SER A 62 7.11 3.78 4.08
C SER A 62 7.82 4.51 2.93
N GLY A 63 7.22 5.61 2.47
CA GLY A 63 7.84 6.49 1.49
C GLY A 63 9.20 7.02 1.95
N SER A 64 9.35 7.31 3.25
CA SER A 64 10.61 7.79 3.84
C SER A 64 11.78 6.83 3.64
N PHE A 65 11.51 5.53 3.57
CA PHE A 65 12.52 4.51 3.28
C PHE A 65 12.63 4.23 1.77
N LEU A 66 11.51 4.12 1.08
CA LEU A 66 11.48 3.75 -0.34
C LEU A 66 12.07 4.84 -1.25
N PHE A 67 11.83 6.13 -0.99
CA PHE A 67 12.37 7.21 -1.81
C PHE A 67 13.90 7.23 -1.87
N PRO A 68 14.65 7.15 -0.75
CA PRO A 68 16.11 7.04 -0.79
C PRO A 68 16.58 5.78 -1.52
N VAL A 69 15.94 4.64 -1.31
CA VAL A 69 16.31 3.37 -1.97
C VAL A 69 16.13 3.46 -3.48
N VAL A 70 15.00 3.97 -3.94
CA VAL A 70 14.75 4.19 -5.38
C VAL A 70 15.72 5.22 -5.95
N GLY A 71 16.03 6.29 -5.20
CA GLY A 71 17.01 7.30 -5.58
C GLY A 71 18.40 6.71 -5.79
N ILE A 72 18.88 5.90 -4.86
CA ILE A 72 20.18 5.22 -4.96
C ILE A 72 20.20 4.27 -6.16
N ALA A 73 19.14 3.45 -6.32
CA ALA A 73 19.02 2.55 -7.46
C ALA A 73 19.00 3.29 -8.79
N PHE A 74 18.32 4.45 -8.85
CA PHE A 74 18.30 5.31 -10.04
C PHE A 74 19.69 5.85 -10.38
N ILE A 75 20.40 6.42 -9.41
CA ILE A 75 21.77 6.92 -9.58
C ILE A 75 22.69 5.79 -10.05
N TYR A 76 22.60 4.60 -9.44
CA TYR A 76 23.38 3.43 -9.83
C TYR A 76 23.13 3.04 -11.28
N THR A 77 21.87 3.00 -11.73
CA THR A 77 21.55 2.65 -13.14
C THR A 77 22.02 3.71 -14.11
N LEU A 78 22.04 5.00 -13.74
CA LEU A 78 22.62 6.08 -14.55
C LEU A 78 24.13 5.93 -14.70
N ILE A 79 24.86 5.69 -13.61
CA ILE A 79 26.32 5.47 -13.64
C ILE A 79 26.67 4.28 -14.52
N LYS A 80 25.89 3.21 -14.47
CA LYS A 80 26.06 2.02 -15.33
C LYS A 80 25.55 2.22 -16.76
N LYS A 81 25.15 3.44 -17.14
CA LYS A 81 24.61 3.80 -18.47
C LYS A 81 23.41 2.93 -18.91
N LYS A 82 22.67 2.37 -17.97
CA LYS A 82 21.48 1.54 -18.22
C LYS A 82 20.22 2.42 -18.27
N LEU A 83 20.18 3.35 -19.22
CA LEU A 83 19.11 4.36 -19.34
C LEU A 83 17.70 3.76 -19.42
N TYR A 84 17.55 2.58 -20.02
CA TYR A 84 16.26 1.91 -20.07
C TYR A 84 15.75 1.54 -18.66
N LEU A 85 16.63 0.98 -17.82
CA LEU A 85 16.30 0.62 -16.45
C LEU A 85 16.01 1.85 -15.59
N SER A 86 16.77 2.94 -15.79
CA SER A 86 16.51 4.20 -15.11
C SER A 86 15.12 4.77 -15.43
N LYS A 87 14.74 4.78 -16.71
CA LYS A 87 13.41 5.22 -17.15
C LYS A 87 12.31 4.31 -16.58
N LEU A 88 12.52 2.99 -16.60
CA LEU A 88 11.56 2.03 -16.05
C LEU A 88 11.37 2.22 -14.54
N LEU A 89 12.46 2.41 -13.79
CA LEU A 89 12.44 2.67 -12.35
C LEU A 89 11.62 3.94 -12.00
N ILE A 90 11.91 5.04 -12.67
CA ILE A 90 11.21 6.31 -12.45
C ILE A 90 9.74 6.18 -12.83
N SER A 91 9.43 5.67 -14.02
CA SER A 91 8.04 5.58 -14.49
C SER A 91 7.19 4.65 -13.62
N SER A 92 7.74 3.53 -13.14
CA SER A 92 7.02 2.62 -12.26
C SER A 92 6.82 3.22 -10.85
N SER A 93 7.84 3.87 -10.30
CA SER A 93 7.75 4.47 -8.96
C SER A 93 6.80 5.66 -8.94
N LEU A 94 6.93 6.59 -9.88
CA LEU A 94 6.03 7.74 -10.00
C LEU A 94 4.62 7.30 -10.37
N GLY A 95 4.47 6.38 -11.31
CA GLY A 95 3.17 5.85 -11.72
C GLY A 95 2.45 5.15 -10.57
N GLY A 96 3.15 4.34 -9.79
CA GLY A 96 2.60 3.69 -8.60
C GLY A 96 2.19 4.70 -7.52
N TRP A 97 3.01 5.72 -7.28
CA TRP A 97 2.70 6.77 -6.31
C TRP A 97 1.48 7.60 -6.74
N VAL A 98 1.43 8.06 -7.99
CA VAL A 98 0.29 8.81 -8.53
C VAL A 98 -0.98 7.97 -8.49
N LEU A 99 -0.90 6.71 -8.94
CA LEU A 99 -2.04 5.79 -8.91
C LEU A 99 -2.59 5.62 -7.48
N ASN A 100 -1.70 5.37 -6.52
CA ASN A 100 -2.09 5.23 -5.11
C ASN A 100 -2.75 6.52 -4.59
N TYR A 101 -2.18 7.68 -4.91
CA TYR A 101 -2.74 8.97 -4.51
C TYR A 101 -4.14 9.20 -5.09
N VAL A 102 -4.32 8.95 -6.39
CA VAL A 102 -5.63 9.08 -7.05
C VAL A 102 -6.65 8.11 -6.44
N LEU A 103 -6.26 6.86 -6.21
CA LEU A 103 -7.13 5.86 -5.57
C LEU A 103 -7.52 6.28 -4.15
N LYS A 104 -6.61 6.83 -3.37
CA LYS A 104 -6.92 7.37 -2.04
C LYS A 104 -7.98 8.47 -2.08
N LEU A 105 -7.87 9.38 -3.05
CA LEU A 105 -8.87 10.43 -3.25
C LEU A 105 -10.22 9.87 -3.70
N LEU A 106 -10.23 8.87 -4.58
CA LEU A 106 -11.46 8.25 -5.08
C LEU A 106 -12.23 7.50 -3.99
N PHE A 107 -11.51 6.76 -3.15
CA PHE A 107 -12.14 5.99 -2.08
C PHE A 107 -12.42 6.81 -0.83
N ASN A 108 -11.66 7.87 -0.60
CA ASN A 108 -11.84 8.86 0.49
C ASN A 108 -12.17 8.25 1.86
N ARG A 109 -11.54 7.12 2.20
CA ARG A 109 -11.74 6.45 3.47
C ARG A 109 -10.88 7.06 4.56
N THR A 110 -11.51 7.60 5.60
CA THR A 110 -10.82 8.04 6.81
C THR A 110 -10.31 6.83 7.62
N ARG A 111 -9.31 7.04 8.44
CA ARG A 111 -8.82 6.00 9.35
C ARG A 111 -9.69 5.99 10.63
N PRO A 112 -10.04 4.81 11.18
CA PRO A 112 -10.69 4.74 12.50
C PRO A 112 -9.72 5.30 13.55
N ILE A 113 -10.17 6.29 14.33
CA ILE A 113 -9.29 7.12 15.20
C ILE A 113 -8.95 6.39 16.52
N ASP A 114 -9.78 5.46 16.96
CA ASP A 114 -9.73 4.93 18.33
C ASP A 114 -8.71 3.80 18.58
N PHE A 115 -8.01 3.31 17.55
CA PHE A 115 -7.16 2.12 17.64
C PHE A 115 -5.69 2.36 17.24
N PHE A 116 -5.22 3.59 17.24
CA PHE A 116 -3.85 3.86 16.81
C PHE A 116 -2.83 3.77 17.95
N LEU A 117 -1.95 2.78 17.87
CA LEU A 117 -0.70 2.73 18.63
C LEU A 117 0.33 3.78 18.15
N ILE A 118 0.14 4.32 16.95
CA ILE A 118 0.96 5.36 16.34
C ILE A 118 0.03 6.28 15.54
N GLU A 119 0.05 7.57 15.80
CA GLU A 119 -0.69 8.56 15.01
C GLU A 119 -0.21 8.54 13.55
N GLN A 120 -1.05 8.07 12.66
CA GLN A 120 -0.82 8.10 11.22
C GLN A 120 -1.91 8.93 10.56
N GLY A 121 -1.55 10.10 10.08
CA GLY A 121 -2.47 10.95 9.32
C GLY A 121 -2.78 10.39 7.93
N GLY A 122 -3.87 10.87 7.33
CA GLY A 122 -4.25 10.61 5.95
C GLY A 122 -5.30 9.52 5.75
N LEU A 123 -5.54 9.18 4.49
CA LEU A 123 -6.55 8.20 4.08
C LEU A 123 -6.06 6.77 4.26
N SER A 124 -6.98 5.85 4.63
CA SER A 124 -6.64 4.46 4.97
C SER A 124 -6.61 3.50 3.79
N PHE A 125 -7.33 3.78 2.71
CA PHE A 125 -7.46 2.88 1.57
C PHE A 125 -7.15 3.59 0.25
N PRO A 126 -6.43 2.94 -0.68
CA PRO A 126 -5.64 1.72 -0.47
C PRO A 126 -4.42 1.97 0.45
N SER A 127 -3.92 0.89 1.08
CA SER A 127 -2.72 0.98 1.90
C SER A 127 -1.49 1.25 1.03
N GLY A 128 -0.59 2.12 1.50
CA GLY A 128 0.62 2.46 0.77
C GLY A 128 1.30 3.67 1.35
#